data_f0474fa96942565c53292d8900054cad
#
_entry.id   f0474fa96942565c53292d8900054cad
#
_cell.length_a   1.000
_cell.length_b   1.000
_cell.length_c   1.000
_cell.angle_alpha   90.00
_cell.angle_beta   90.00
_cell.angle_gamma   90.00
#
_symmetry.space_group_name_H-M   'P 1'
#
loop_
_entity.id
_entity.type
_entity.pdbx_description
1 polymer ?
#
loop_
_entity_poly.entity_id
_entity_poly.type
_entity_poly.pdbx_seq_one_letter_code
_entity_poly.pdbx_strand_id
1 'polypeptide(L)'
;MTGRVKLISKCLEMSAGHHRVTAPFETGAPPLRSTPMTDIRPELSQCTLCADRFAATATGHQPNPVVWFQPGARLLIASQAPGLKVHEANTPFWDASGKRLRDWLGVDETTFYDRNRVAIIPMAFCFPGYDAKGSDLPPPPICAKTWRARALDTVPDVRLTVLIGAYAMRYHLPGFTTVTRAVADWQNHPKGVFALPHPSWRNTGWLKKNPWFEEDVLPRLRAAVRNVLDD
;
A
#
# COMPACT_ATOMS: atom_id res chain seq x y z
N MET A 1 57.94 31.02 -1.26
CA MET A 1 58.69 30.21 -0.28
C MET A 1 58.04 28.84 -0.29
N THR A 2 58.29 27.99 -1.21
CA THR A 2 59.28 26.91 -1.42
C THR A 2 59.52 26.04 -0.17
N GLY A 3 59.09 24.78 -0.26
CA GLY A 3 59.43 23.74 0.69
C GLY A 3 58.97 22.36 0.22
N ARG A 4 59.67 21.79 -0.78
CA ARG A 4 59.66 20.38 -1.14
C ARG A 4 60.52 19.60 -0.16
N VAL A 5 60.07 18.40 0.30
CA VAL A 5 60.98 17.37 0.82
C VAL A 5 60.51 15.96 0.34
N LYS A 6 61.38 15.33 -0.22
CA LYS A 6 61.77 14.17 -0.94
C LYS A 6 61.37 12.81 -0.34
N LEU A 7 61.11 11.89 -1.32
CA LEU A 7 61.14 10.45 -1.23
C LEU A 7 62.36 9.87 -0.52
N ILE A 8 62.21 8.73 0.16
CA ILE A 8 63.24 7.67 0.19
C ILE A 8 62.52 6.30 0.04
N SER A 9 62.92 5.65 -1.04
CA SER A 9 62.65 4.27 -1.39
C SER A 9 63.62 3.35 -0.61
N LYS A 10 63.13 2.20 -0.11
CA LYS A 10 64.01 1.06 0.14
C LYS A 10 63.26 -0.25 -0.21
N CYS A 11 63.71 -0.84 -1.32
CA CYS A 11 63.51 -2.24 -1.63
C CYS A 11 64.21 -3.15 -0.63
N LEU A 12 63.60 -4.24 -0.26
CA LEU A 12 64.28 -5.50 0.07
C LEU A 12 63.45 -6.67 -0.46
N GLU A 13 63.96 -7.34 -1.44
CA GLU A 13 63.52 -8.65 -1.93
C GLU A 13 63.98 -9.73 -0.93
N MET A 14 63.09 -10.69 -0.65
CA MET A 14 63.50 -12.06 -0.32
C MET A 14 62.39 -13.06 -0.69
N SER A 15 62.63 -13.78 -1.76
CA SER A 15 62.60 -15.19 -2.07
C SER A 15 61.50 -16.11 -1.51
N ALA A 16 60.74 -16.62 -2.43
CA ALA A 16 60.22 -17.98 -2.72
C ALA A 16 59.96 -18.97 -1.58
N GLY A 17 58.72 -19.39 -1.47
CA GLY A 17 58.27 -20.62 -0.82
C GLY A 17 56.89 -21.05 -1.35
N HIS A 18 56.87 -21.91 -2.40
CA HIS A 18 55.67 -22.51 -2.95
C HIS A 18 55.16 -23.58 -2.00
N HIS A 19 53.97 -23.40 -1.42
CA HIS A 19 53.08 -24.49 -1.04
C HIS A 19 51.67 -24.16 -1.48
N ARG A 20 51.26 -24.77 -2.59
CA ARG A 20 49.87 -24.85 -3.03
C ARG A 20 49.14 -25.83 -2.09
N VAL A 21 48.27 -25.32 -1.28
CA VAL A 21 47.20 -26.10 -0.67
C VAL A 21 45.90 -25.63 -1.32
N THR A 22 45.47 -26.39 -2.33
CA THR A 22 44.15 -26.28 -2.91
C THR A 22 43.15 -27.02 -2.03
N ALA A 23 42.44 -26.31 -1.15
CA ALA A 23 41.21 -26.81 -0.59
C ALA A 23 40.03 -26.20 -1.38
N PRO A 24 39.04 -27.00 -1.80
CA PRO A 24 37.87 -26.46 -2.49
C PRO A 24 37.02 -25.70 -1.47
N PHE A 25 36.82 -24.43 -1.74
CA PHE A 25 35.83 -23.61 -1.01
C PHE A 25 34.44 -24.08 -1.48
N GLU A 26 33.82 -24.97 -0.72
CA GLU A 26 32.40 -25.27 -0.88
C GLU A 26 31.59 -24.06 -0.42
N THR A 27 31.22 -23.20 -1.35
CA THR A 27 30.24 -22.14 -1.14
C THR A 27 28.83 -22.72 -1.23
N GLY A 28 28.49 -23.56 -0.30
CA GLY A 28 27.15 -24.08 -0.08
C GLY A 28 26.47 -23.35 1.07
N ALA A 29 26.15 -22.06 0.91
CA ALA A 29 25.13 -21.46 1.76
C ALA A 29 23.81 -22.19 1.44
N PRO A 30 23.13 -22.79 2.43
CA PRO A 30 21.84 -23.41 2.17
C PRO A 30 20.89 -22.33 1.65
N PRO A 31 20.04 -22.65 0.64
CA PRO A 31 19.05 -21.68 0.17
C PRO A 31 18.21 -21.27 1.38
N LEU A 32 18.10 -19.96 1.59
CA LEU A 32 17.18 -19.39 2.57
C LEU A 32 15.80 -19.97 2.26
N ARG A 33 15.38 -20.94 3.08
CA ARG A 33 14.01 -21.45 3.05
C ARG A 33 13.12 -20.26 3.37
N SER A 34 12.46 -19.71 2.36
CA SER A 34 11.33 -18.83 2.56
C SER A 34 10.34 -19.62 3.41
N THR A 35 10.21 -19.24 4.67
CA THR A 35 9.14 -19.75 5.54
C THR A 35 7.85 -19.53 4.74
N PRO A 36 7.00 -20.56 4.53
CA PRO A 36 5.76 -20.36 3.81
C PRO A 36 5.00 -19.25 4.52
N MET A 37 4.73 -18.15 3.81
CA MET A 37 3.99 -17.03 4.39
C MET A 37 2.60 -17.54 4.74
N THR A 38 2.30 -17.61 6.03
CA THR A 38 1.02 -18.08 6.52
C THR A 38 -0.07 -17.17 5.97
N ASP A 39 -1.03 -17.75 5.27
CA ASP A 39 -2.20 -17.00 4.79
C ASP A 39 -2.97 -16.40 5.96
N ILE A 40 -2.93 -15.09 6.07
CA ILE A 40 -3.56 -14.37 7.20
C ILE A 40 -5.06 -14.13 7.00
N ARG A 41 -5.60 -14.37 5.80
CA ARG A 41 -6.99 -14.02 5.47
C ARG A 41 -8.02 -14.72 6.35
N PRO A 42 -7.88 -16.02 6.70
CA PRO A 42 -8.79 -16.68 7.64
C PRO A 42 -8.75 -16.06 9.04
N GLU A 43 -7.56 -15.78 9.57
CA GLU A 43 -7.37 -15.14 10.87
C GLU A 43 -7.94 -13.71 10.88
N LEU A 44 -7.64 -12.92 9.86
CA LEU A 44 -8.12 -11.56 9.70
C LEU A 44 -9.66 -11.50 9.59
N SER A 45 -10.27 -12.43 8.85
CA SER A 45 -11.73 -12.45 8.67
C SER A 45 -12.51 -12.70 9.96
N GLN A 46 -11.86 -13.28 10.96
CA GLN A 46 -12.45 -13.57 12.27
C GLN A 46 -11.99 -12.57 13.36
N CYS A 47 -11.35 -11.47 12.97
CA CYS A 47 -10.81 -10.50 13.90
C CYS A 47 -11.90 -9.76 14.69
N THR A 48 -11.81 -9.81 16.01
CA THR A 48 -12.73 -9.14 16.96
C THR A 48 -12.06 -8.07 17.83
N LEU A 49 -10.82 -7.67 17.53
CA LEU A 49 -10.01 -6.74 18.35
C LEU A 49 -10.69 -5.41 18.67
N CYS A 50 -11.69 -5.02 17.88
CA CYS A 50 -12.41 -3.75 18.04
C CYS A 50 -13.85 -3.93 18.52
N ALA A 51 -14.25 -5.10 19.01
CA ALA A 51 -15.65 -5.40 19.38
C ALA A 51 -16.21 -4.39 20.40
N ASP A 52 -15.53 -4.21 21.54
CA ASP A 52 -15.96 -3.27 22.57
C ASP A 52 -15.99 -1.83 22.07
N ARG A 53 -14.99 -1.45 21.24
CA ARG A 53 -14.95 -0.12 20.64
C ARG A 53 -16.14 0.13 19.73
N PHE A 54 -16.51 -0.83 18.90
CA PHE A 54 -17.62 -0.69 17.95
C PHE A 54 -18.97 -0.74 18.65
N ALA A 55 -19.14 -1.56 19.66
CA ALA A 55 -20.33 -1.59 20.51
C ALA A 55 -20.57 -0.24 21.20
N ALA A 56 -19.52 0.51 21.52
CA ALA A 56 -19.61 1.83 22.15
C ALA A 56 -19.86 3.01 21.18
N THR A 57 -19.89 2.76 19.85
CA THR A 57 -20.19 3.81 18.85
C THR A 57 -21.69 4.07 18.74
N ALA A 58 -22.10 5.16 18.09
CA ALA A 58 -23.50 5.44 17.81
C ALA A 58 -24.19 4.33 16.98
N THR A 59 -23.44 3.54 16.23
CA THR A 59 -23.95 2.41 15.43
C THR A 59 -24.05 1.10 16.20
N GLY A 60 -23.34 0.92 17.31
CA GLY A 60 -23.43 -0.24 18.20
C GLY A 60 -23.27 -1.60 17.49
N HIS A 61 -22.37 -1.69 16.53
CA HIS A 61 -22.25 -2.87 15.64
C HIS A 61 -21.10 -3.80 16.04
N GLN A 62 -21.10 -5.01 15.47
CA GLN A 62 -20.04 -5.98 15.66
C GLN A 62 -18.96 -5.83 14.57
N PRO A 63 -17.71 -6.27 14.81
CA PRO A 63 -16.68 -6.37 13.79
C PRO A 63 -17.13 -7.20 12.59
N ASN A 64 -16.86 -6.71 11.38
CA ASN A 64 -17.01 -7.44 10.13
C ASN A 64 -15.86 -7.06 9.20
N PRO A 65 -14.70 -7.76 9.28
CA PRO A 65 -13.55 -7.46 8.44
C PRO A 65 -13.83 -7.76 6.97
N VAL A 66 -13.79 -6.74 6.11
CA VAL A 66 -13.92 -6.89 4.66
C VAL A 66 -12.55 -7.20 4.08
N VAL A 67 -12.31 -8.49 3.78
CA VAL A 67 -11.02 -9.00 3.29
C VAL A 67 -11.08 -9.17 1.78
N TRP A 68 -10.34 -8.32 1.03
CA TRP A 68 -10.39 -8.30 -0.43
C TRP A 68 -9.01 -8.23 -1.06
N PHE A 69 -8.22 -9.27 -0.86
CA PHE A 69 -6.91 -9.42 -1.47
C PHE A 69 -6.51 -10.89 -1.52
N GLN A 70 -5.62 -11.24 -2.45
CA GLN A 70 -4.95 -12.53 -2.51
C GLN A 70 -3.63 -12.42 -3.26
N PRO A 71 -2.72 -13.41 -3.13
CA PRO A 71 -1.49 -13.46 -3.91
C PRO A 71 -1.77 -13.33 -5.41
N GLY A 72 -0.84 -12.73 -6.16
CA GLY A 72 -0.97 -12.51 -7.60
C GLY A 72 -1.58 -11.17 -8.00
N ALA A 73 -2.26 -10.45 -7.08
CA ALA A 73 -2.75 -9.11 -7.36
C ALA A 73 -1.62 -8.15 -7.70
N ARG A 74 -1.75 -7.43 -8.82
CA ARG A 74 -0.75 -6.47 -9.30
C ARG A 74 -1.10 -5.02 -8.99
N LEU A 75 -2.38 -4.73 -8.78
CA LEU A 75 -2.88 -3.42 -8.36
C LEU A 75 -3.29 -3.47 -6.89
N LEU A 76 -2.68 -2.62 -6.06
CA LEU A 76 -3.08 -2.40 -4.68
C LEU A 76 -3.86 -1.09 -4.54
N ILE A 77 -5.05 -1.16 -3.95
CA ILE A 77 -5.83 -0.02 -3.50
C ILE A 77 -5.72 0.07 -1.98
N ALA A 78 -5.05 1.10 -1.49
CA ALA A 78 -4.93 1.41 -0.07
C ALA A 78 -5.88 2.56 0.28
N SER A 79 -6.87 2.31 1.13
CA SER A 79 -7.89 3.29 1.50
C SER A 79 -8.00 3.47 3.02
N GLN A 80 -8.98 4.21 3.49
CA GLN A 80 -9.16 4.50 4.90
C GLN A 80 -9.75 3.29 5.66
N ALA A 81 -11.02 2.99 5.44
CA ALA A 81 -11.80 1.94 6.08
C ALA A 81 -13.11 1.72 5.30
N PRO A 82 -13.79 0.59 5.48
CA PRO A 82 -15.16 0.39 5.01
C PRO A 82 -16.12 1.44 5.56
N GLY A 83 -17.07 1.89 4.75
CA GLY A 83 -18.26 2.61 5.22
C GLY A 83 -19.38 1.64 5.60
N LEU A 84 -20.51 2.15 6.15
CA LEU A 84 -21.63 1.31 6.58
C LEU A 84 -22.17 0.41 5.45
N LYS A 85 -22.38 0.94 4.25
CA LYS A 85 -22.86 0.15 3.09
C LYS A 85 -21.89 -0.98 2.70
N VAL A 86 -20.59 -0.75 2.83
CA VAL A 86 -19.56 -1.75 2.58
C VAL A 86 -19.58 -2.82 3.67
N HIS A 87 -19.78 -2.42 4.93
CA HIS A 87 -19.93 -3.32 6.07
C HIS A 87 -21.13 -4.26 5.89
N GLU A 88 -22.28 -3.73 5.48
CA GLU A 88 -23.51 -4.48 5.25
C GLU A 88 -23.40 -5.42 4.04
N ALA A 89 -22.82 -4.94 2.93
CA ALA A 89 -22.65 -5.71 1.70
C ALA A 89 -21.47 -6.68 1.74
N ASN A 90 -20.56 -6.56 2.71
CA ASN A 90 -19.28 -7.25 2.78
C ASN A 90 -18.46 -7.18 1.46
N THR A 91 -18.61 -6.06 0.74
CA THR A 91 -17.97 -5.83 -0.56
C THR A 91 -17.36 -4.43 -0.58
N PRO A 92 -16.02 -4.30 -0.80
CA PRO A 92 -15.36 -3.01 -0.73
C PRO A 92 -15.85 -2.07 -1.85
N PHE A 93 -15.97 -0.79 -1.54
CA PHE A 93 -16.42 0.23 -2.50
C PHE A 93 -17.79 -0.10 -3.15
N TRP A 94 -18.70 -0.73 -2.41
CA TRP A 94 -20.07 -1.04 -2.85
C TRP A 94 -21.00 0.17 -2.68
N ASP A 95 -20.59 1.31 -3.26
CA ASP A 95 -21.32 2.57 -3.18
C ASP A 95 -20.98 3.51 -4.36
N ALA A 96 -21.51 4.73 -4.33
CA ALA A 96 -21.21 5.75 -5.36
C ALA A 96 -19.72 6.12 -5.44
N SER A 97 -18.98 5.98 -4.31
CA SER A 97 -17.52 6.21 -4.30
C SER A 97 -16.80 5.13 -5.11
N GLY A 98 -17.28 3.88 -5.04
CA GLY A 98 -16.72 2.79 -5.82
C GLY A 98 -16.93 2.96 -7.32
N LYS A 99 -18.11 3.41 -7.75
CA LYS A 99 -18.35 3.73 -9.17
C LYS A 99 -17.36 4.79 -9.65
N ARG A 100 -17.23 5.90 -8.92
CA ARG A 100 -16.28 6.97 -9.28
C ARG A 100 -14.84 6.46 -9.28
N LEU A 101 -14.46 5.60 -8.33
CA LEU A 101 -13.11 5.03 -8.30
C LEU A 101 -12.83 4.16 -9.53
N ARG A 102 -13.76 3.29 -9.93
CA ARG A 102 -13.63 2.50 -11.15
C ARG A 102 -13.47 3.38 -12.40
N ASP A 103 -14.27 4.46 -12.49
CA ASP A 103 -14.16 5.44 -13.57
C ASP A 103 -12.77 6.12 -13.57
N TRP A 104 -12.23 6.49 -12.40
CA TRP A 104 -10.89 7.06 -12.29
C TRP A 104 -9.78 6.10 -12.69
N LEU A 105 -9.89 4.83 -12.31
CA LEU A 105 -8.94 3.78 -12.66
C LEU A 105 -9.07 3.33 -14.13
N GLY A 106 -10.20 3.59 -14.76
CA GLY A 106 -10.50 3.14 -16.13
C GLY A 106 -10.72 1.64 -16.22
N VAL A 107 -11.31 1.03 -15.18
CA VAL A 107 -11.62 -0.41 -15.12
C VAL A 107 -13.11 -0.65 -14.96
N ASP A 108 -13.59 -1.77 -15.48
CA ASP A 108 -14.95 -2.25 -15.24
C ASP A 108 -15.11 -2.89 -13.86
N GLU A 109 -16.36 -3.23 -13.51
CA GLU A 109 -16.69 -3.82 -12.23
C GLU A 109 -16.10 -5.21 -12.07
N THR A 110 -16.10 -6.02 -13.12
CA THR A 110 -15.56 -7.38 -13.12
C THR A 110 -14.06 -7.36 -12.81
N THR A 111 -13.31 -6.52 -13.50
CA THR A 111 -11.87 -6.34 -13.25
C THR A 111 -11.58 -5.80 -11.86
N PHE A 112 -12.38 -4.82 -11.40
CA PHE A 112 -12.19 -4.20 -10.09
C PHE A 112 -12.36 -5.19 -8.92
N TYR A 113 -13.28 -6.13 -9.05
CA TYR A 113 -13.57 -7.12 -8.01
C TYR A 113 -12.83 -8.45 -8.20
N ASP A 114 -12.03 -8.60 -9.24
CA ASP A 114 -11.13 -9.76 -9.38
C ASP A 114 -9.96 -9.66 -8.40
N ARG A 115 -9.99 -10.46 -7.35
CA ARG A 115 -8.96 -10.47 -6.29
C ARG A 115 -7.59 -10.94 -6.79
N ASN A 116 -7.53 -11.63 -7.93
CA ASN A 116 -6.26 -12.01 -8.56
C ASN A 116 -5.57 -10.83 -9.24
N ARG A 117 -6.32 -9.78 -9.53
CA ARG A 117 -5.85 -8.59 -10.24
C ARG A 117 -5.74 -7.37 -9.32
N VAL A 118 -6.71 -7.21 -8.40
CA VAL A 118 -6.87 -6.03 -7.55
C VAL A 118 -6.95 -6.44 -6.08
N ALA A 119 -5.99 -6.02 -5.30
CA ALA A 119 -5.99 -6.11 -3.84
C ALA A 119 -6.51 -4.80 -3.24
N ILE A 120 -7.49 -4.90 -2.33
CA ILE A 120 -7.99 -3.74 -1.58
C ILE A 120 -7.64 -3.95 -0.11
N ILE A 121 -6.62 -3.21 0.35
CA ILE A 121 -6.09 -3.29 1.72
C ILE A 121 -6.22 -1.91 2.38
N PRO A 122 -7.32 -1.67 3.12
CA PRO A 122 -7.54 -0.39 3.82
C PRO A 122 -6.67 -0.26 5.08
N MET A 123 -6.66 0.91 5.70
CA MET A 123 -6.01 1.14 6.99
C MET A 123 -6.74 0.45 8.16
N ALA A 124 -8.04 0.20 8.01
CA ALA A 124 -8.81 -0.69 8.87
C ALA A 124 -9.77 -1.52 8.02
N PHE A 125 -9.93 -2.81 8.37
CA PHE A 125 -10.73 -3.76 7.59
C PHE A 125 -12.21 -3.76 7.96
N CYS A 126 -12.58 -3.14 9.08
CA CYS A 126 -13.97 -2.99 9.52
C CYS A 126 -14.44 -1.54 9.38
N PHE A 127 -15.75 -1.36 9.23
CA PHE A 127 -16.41 -0.08 9.42
C PHE A 127 -16.16 0.42 10.85
N PRO A 128 -15.60 1.65 11.04
CA PRO A 128 -15.22 2.13 12.37
C PRO A 128 -16.38 2.66 13.21
N GLY A 129 -17.59 2.79 12.63
CA GLY A 129 -18.76 3.37 13.25
C GLY A 129 -18.94 4.86 12.94
N TYR A 130 -20.04 5.41 13.44
CA TYR A 130 -20.32 6.85 13.40
C TYR A 130 -20.08 7.52 14.74
N ASP A 131 -19.69 8.78 14.69
CA ASP A 131 -19.74 9.67 15.83
C ASP A 131 -21.18 10.12 16.14
N ALA A 132 -21.38 10.89 17.21
CA ALA A 132 -22.70 11.40 17.61
C ALA A 132 -23.35 12.36 16.57
N LYS A 133 -22.58 12.82 15.58
CA LYS A 133 -23.05 13.69 14.48
C LYS A 133 -23.29 12.93 13.17
N GLY A 134 -23.13 11.60 13.18
CA GLY A 134 -23.30 10.75 12.02
C GLY A 134 -22.14 10.80 11.02
N SER A 135 -20.96 11.25 11.45
CA SER A 135 -19.75 11.20 10.61
C SER A 135 -18.98 9.93 10.85
N ASP A 136 -18.32 9.41 9.79
CA ASP A 136 -17.45 8.25 9.91
C ASP A 136 -16.33 8.51 10.93
N LEU A 137 -16.19 7.61 11.88
CA LEU A 137 -15.07 7.61 12.82
C LEU A 137 -13.75 7.26 12.09
N PRO A 138 -12.60 7.70 12.61
CA PRO A 138 -11.31 7.35 12.04
C PRO A 138 -11.02 5.84 12.17
N PRO A 139 -10.23 5.26 11.22
CA PRO A 139 -9.81 3.86 11.31
C PRO A 139 -9.08 3.61 12.63
N PRO A 140 -9.43 2.55 13.39
CA PRO A 140 -8.74 2.21 14.62
C PRO A 140 -7.25 1.95 14.37
N PRO A 141 -6.30 2.65 15.03
CA PRO A 141 -4.87 2.46 14.80
C PRO A 141 -4.37 1.04 15.06
N ILE A 142 -5.03 0.33 16.00
CA ILE A 142 -4.70 -1.07 16.31
C ILE A 142 -4.86 -1.97 15.08
N CYS A 143 -5.82 -1.70 14.20
CA CYS A 143 -6.04 -2.51 13.00
C CYS A 143 -4.83 -2.46 12.07
N ALA A 144 -4.35 -1.25 11.73
CA ALA A 144 -3.15 -1.11 10.90
C ALA A 144 -1.90 -1.69 11.59
N LYS A 145 -1.76 -1.48 12.90
CA LYS A 145 -0.62 -2.01 13.67
C LYS A 145 -0.57 -3.55 13.64
N THR A 146 -1.73 -4.21 13.73
CA THR A 146 -1.80 -5.69 13.79
C THR A 146 -1.73 -6.33 12.41
N TRP A 147 -2.43 -5.75 11.43
CA TRP A 147 -2.74 -6.47 10.19
C TRP A 147 -2.03 -5.96 8.96
N ARG A 148 -1.73 -4.64 8.90
CA ARG A 148 -1.36 -4.03 7.62
C ARG A 148 -0.08 -4.59 7.01
N ALA A 149 1.01 -4.69 7.78
CA ALA A 149 2.26 -5.24 7.28
C ALA A 149 2.06 -6.69 6.77
N ARG A 150 1.42 -7.53 7.60
CA ARG A 150 1.11 -8.92 7.26
C ARG A 150 0.22 -9.03 6.00
N ALA A 151 -0.76 -8.12 5.84
CA ALA A 151 -1.61 -8.11 4.65
C ALA A 151 -0.84 -7.70 3.39
N LEU A 152 0.06 -6.73 3.49
CA LEU A 152 0.93 -6.32 2.38
C LEU A 152 1.88 -7.44 1.97
N ASP A 153 2.42 -8.19 2.93
CA ASP A 153 3.29 -9.33 2.67
C ASP A 153 2.59 -10.45 1.88
N THR A 154 1.25 -10.56 1.95
CA THR A 154 0.49 -11.56 1.17
C THR A 154 0.29 -11.19 -0.30
N VAL A 155 0.66 -9.99 -0.72
CA VAL A 155 0.51 -9.51 -2.10
C VAL A 155 1.85 -9.04 -2.68
N PRO A 156 2.87 -9.92 -2.77
CA PRO A 156 4.22 -9.55 -3.17
C PRO A 156 4.33 -9.10 -4.63
N ASP A 157 3.35 -9.45 -5.47
CA ASP A 157 3.35 -9.17 -6.91
C ASP A 157 2.81 -7.78 -7.27
N VAL A 158 2.46 -6.96 -6.26
CA VAL A 158 1.96 -5.59 -6.48
C VAL A 158 3.00 -4.75 -7.21
N ARG A 159 2.59 -4.17 -8.34
CA ARG A 159 3.40 -3.27 -9.18
C ARG A 159 2.88 -1.83 -9.19
N LEU A 160 1.61 -1.65 -8.84
CA LEU A 160 0.97 -0.34 -8.77
C LEU A 160 0.19 -0.21 -7.46
N THR A 161 0.44 0.87 -6.73
CA THR A 161 -0.25 1.19 -5.48
C THR A 161 -1.01 2.51 -5.62
N VAL A 162 -2.31 2.47 -5.35
CA VAL A 162 -3.19 3.65 -5.35
C VAL A 162 -3.57 3.97 -3.91
N LEU A 163 -3.12 5.13 -3.43
CA LEU A 163 -3.33 5.63 -2.07
C LEU A 163 -4.55 6.56 -2.05
N ILE A 164 -5.62 6.19 -1.35
CA ILE A 164 -6.87 6.93 -1.31
C ILE A 164 -7.07 7.60 0.05
N GLY A 165 -7.01 8.94 0.05
CA GLY A 165 -7.28 9.75 1.22
C GLY A 165 -6.11 9.82 2.23
N ALA A 166 -6.28 10.69 3.23
CA ALA A 166 -5.20 11.10 4.13
C ALA A 166 -4.58 9.96 4.96
N TYR A 167 -5.39 8.98 5.38
CA TYR A 167 -4.89 7.91 6.26
C TYR A 167 -3.92 6.98 5.52
N ALA A 168 -4.26 6.56 4.30
CA ALA A 168 -3.37 5.75 3.46
C ALA A 168 -2.12 6.52 3.07
N MET A 169 -2.26 7.78 2.65
CA MET A 169 -1.13 8.64 2.29
C MET A 169 -0.17 8.85 3.45
N ARG A 170 -0.67 9.13 4.65
CA ARG A 170 0.18 9.32 5.86
C ARG A 170 1.00 8.09 6.20
N TYR A 171 0.46 6.91 5.95
CA TYR A 171 1.17 5.66 6.20
C TYR A 171 2.24 5.37 5.14
N HIS A 172 1.95 5.64 3.88
CA HIS A 172 2.79 5.20 2.76
C HIS A 172 3.73 6.28 2.22
N LEU A 173 3.46 7.57 2.46
CA LEU A 173 4.24 8.68 1.93
C LEU A 173 5.00 9.39 3.05
N PRO A 174 6.32 9.19 3.16
CA PRO A 174 7.15 9.99 4.07
C PRO A 174 6.97 11.49 3.80
N GLY A 175 6.82 12.29 4.85
CA GLY A 175 6.63 13.73 4.71
C GLY A 175 5.24 14.16 4.24
N PHE A 176 4.23 13.28 4.27
CA PHE A 176 2.85 13.65 3.97
C PHE A 176 2.38 14.85 4.78
N THR A 177 1.82 15.85 4.11
CA THR A 177 1.27 17.07 4.72
C THR A 177 -0.25 17.18 4.47
N THR A 178 -0.65 17.29 3.22
CA THR A 178 -2.06 17.41 2.81
C THR A 178 -2.37 16.52 1.62
N VAL A 179 -3.64 16.13 1.47
CA VAL A 179 -4.12 15.34 0.32
C VAL A 179 -3.85 16.08 -0.98
N THR A 180 -4.18 17.38 -1.05
CA THR A 180 -3.98 18.18 -2.26
C THR A 180 -2.53 18.20 -2.71
N ARG A 181 -1.59 18.40 -1.77
CA ARG A 181 -0.16 18.40 -2.10
C ARG A 181 0.31 17.02 -2.55
N ALA A 182 -0.08 15.97 -1.84
CA ALA A 182 0.29 14.61 -2.21
C ALA A 182 -0.25 14.23 -3.61
N VAL A 183 -1.49 14.62 -3.94
CA VAL A 183 -2.05 14.36 -5.28
C VAL A 183 -1.33 15.17 -6.34
N ALA A 184 -1.02 16.45 -6.09
CA ALA A 184 -0.30 17.32 -7.03
C ALA A 184 1.14 16.88 -7.30
N ASP A 185 1.77 16.26 -6.28
CA ASP A 185 3.18 15.82 -6.33
C ASP A 185 3.35 14.40 -6.89
N TRP A 186 2.37 13.90 -7.64
CA TRP A 186 2.31 12.53 -8.14
C TRP A 186 3.55 12.07 -8.92
N GLN A 187 4.22 12.99 -9.61
CA GLN A 187 5.42 12.69 -10.40
C GLN A 187 6.66 12.38 -9.53
N ASN A 188 6.67 12.88 -8.29
CA ASN A 188 7.78 12.71 -7.34
C ASN A 188 7.56 11.55 -6.37
N HIS A 189 6.42 10.85 -6.46
CA HIS A 189 6.20 9.63 -5.69
C HIS A 189 7.10 8.49 -6.16
N PRO A 190 7.35 7.49 -5.31
CA PRO A 190 8.02 6.27 -5.74
C PRO A 190 7.35 5.69 -6.98
N LYS A 191 8.14 5.08 -7.88
CA LYS A 191 7.61 4.45 -9.10
C LYS A 191 6.48 3.48 -8.75
N GLY A 192 5.37 3.60 -9.47
CA GLY A 192 4.19 2.76 -9.23
C GLY A 192 3.32 3.19 -8.05
N VAL A 193 3.45 4.42 -7.56
CA VAL A 193 2.59 4.96 -6.48
C VAL A 193 1.82 6.18 -6.98
N PHE A 194 0.49 6.15 -6.82
CA PHE A 194 -0.40 7.28 -7.09
C PHE A 194 -1.19 7.64 -5.82
N ALA A 195 -1.31 8.92 -5.54
CA ALA A 195 -2.15 9.46 -4.49
C ALA A 195 -3.43 10.06 -5.08
N LEU A 196 -4.60 9.72 -4.51
CA LEU A 196 -5.90 10.22 -4.98
C LEU A 196 -6.70 10.81 -3.81
N PRO A 197 -7.50 11.86 -4.03
CA PRO A 197 -8.49 12.27 -3.05
C PRO A 197 -9.49 11.12 -2.85
N HIS A 198 -10.22 11.11 -1.73
CA HIS A 198 -11.27 10.12 -1.56
C HIS A 198 -12.37 10.32 -2.62
N PRO A 199 -12.85 9.28 -3.32
CA PRO A 199 -13.81 9.39 -4.42
C PRO A 199 -15.23 9.72 -3.99
N SER A 200 -15.45 10.08 -2.71
CA SER A 200 -16.78 10.44 -2.22
C SER A 200 -17.30 11.74 -2.83
N TRP A 201 -18.62 11.87 -2.89
CA TRP A 201 -19.29 13.09 -3.37
C TRP A 201 -18.89 14.35 -2.58
N ARG A 202 -18.47 14.19 -1.32
CA ARG A 202 -17.99 15.30 -0.46
C ARG A 202 -16.79 16.03 -1.07
N ASN A 203 -16.01 15.35 -1.92
CA ASN A 203 -14.85 15.92 -2.62
C ASN A 203 -15.18 16.54 -3.98
N THR A 204 -16.46 16.65 -4.38
CA THR A 204 -16.84 17.29 -5.65
C THR A 204 -16.39 18.75 -5.70
N GLY A 205 -16.47 19.49 -4.58
CA GLY A 205 -15.94 20.86 -4.49
C GLY A 205 -14.42 20.93 -4.64
N TRP A 206 -13.71 19.94 -4.15
CA TRP A 206 -12.25 19.81 -4.34
C TRP A 206 -11.92 19.57 -5.82
N LEU A 207 -12.62 18.67 -6.50
CA LEU A 207 -12.42 18.37 -7.92
C LEU A 207 -12.61 19.63 -8.78
N LYS A 208 -13.67 20.40 -8.52
CA LYS A 208 -13.91 21.68 -9.24
C LYS A 208 -12.78 22.70 -9.06
N LYS A 209 -12.11 22.69 -7.90
CA LYS A 209 -10.98 23.60 -7.61
C LYS A 209 -9.64 23.10 -8.14
N ASN A 210 -9.55 21.83 -8.54
CA ASN A 210 -8.34 21.17 -8.98
C ASN A 210 -8.56 20.40 -10.28
N PRO A 211 -8.89 21.11 -11.41
CA PRO A 211 -9.20 20.45 -12.68
C PRO A 211 -8.01 19.65 -13.25
N TRP A 212 -6.78 20.07 -12.93
CA TRP A 212 -5.55 19.34 -13.26
C TRP A 212 -5.56 17.87 -12.81
N PHE A 213 -6.34 17.52 -11.80
CA PHE A 213 -6.46 16.12 -11.36
C PHE A 213 -7.07 15.24 -12.46
N GLU A 214 -8.12 15.71 -13.12
CA GLU A 214 -8.78 14.99 -14.21
C GLU A 214 -7.99 15.11 -15.52
N GLU A 215 -7.34 16.25 -15.76
CA GLU A 215 -6.60 16.55 -16.98
C GLU A 215 -5.22 15.88 -17.03
N ASP A 216 -4.49 15.86 -15.92
CA ASP A 216 -3.09 15.41 -15.88
C ASP A 216 -2.92 14.07 -15.17
N VAL A 217 -3.53 13.90 -13.96
CA VAL A 217 -3.29 12.72 -13.11
C VAL A 217 -4.04 11.50 -13.63
N LEU A 218 -5.35 11.62 -13.90
CA LEU A 218 -6.17 10.48 -14.29
C LEU A 218 -5.72 9.81 -15.59
N PRO A 219 -5.31 10.51 -16.66
CA PRO A 219 -4.81 9.84 -17.86
C PRO A 219 -3.56 8.98 -17.59
N ARG A 220 -2.67 9.48 -16.75
CA ARG A 220 -1.44 8.74 -16.35
C ARG A 220 -1.76 7.55 -15.47
N LEU A 221 -2.65 7.74 -14.50
CA LEU A 221 -3.14 6.66 -13.65
C LEU A 221 -3.76 5.53 -14.49
N ARG A 222 -4.68 5.85 -15.41
CA ARG A 222 -5.33 4.88 -16.29
C ARG A 222 -4.33 4.11 -17.16
N ALA A 223 -3.33 4.82 -17.69
CA ALA A 223 -2.25 4.16 -18.44
C ALA A 223 -1.46 3.19 -17.56
N ALA A 224 -1.09 3.59 -16.32
CA ALA A 224 -0.39 2.73 -15.38
C ALA A 224 -1.23 1.51 -14.96
N VAL A 225 -2.54 1.70 -14.73
CA VAL A 225 -3.48 0.61 -14.40
C VAL A 225 -3.55 -0.41 -15.54
N ARG A 226 -3.75 0.04 -16.79
CA ARG A 226 -3.76 -0.86 -17.97
C ARG A 226 -2.47 -1.65 -18.04
N ASN A 227 -1.32 -0.99 -17.96
CA ASN A 227 -0.02 -1.66 -18.08
C ASN A 227 0.18 -2.78 -17.05
N VAL A 228 -0.30 -2.63 -15.81
CA VAL A 228 -0.12 -3.67 -14.78
C VAL A 228 -1.19 -4.75 -14.81
N LEU A 229 -2.35 -4.47 -15.38
CA LEU A 229 -3.44 -5.44 -15.47
C LEU A 229 -3.44 -6.24 -16.78
N ASP A 230 -2.81 -5.73 -17.86
CA ASP A 230 -2.76 -6.40 -19.16
C ASP A 230 -1.46 -7.24 -19.32
N ASP A 231 -0.45 -7.06 -18.45
CA ASP A 231 0.74 -7.90 -18.33
C ASP A 231 0.42 -9.28 -17.70
#